data_0725a9eefffad57d0fefb57beb046fb1
#
_entry.id   0725a9eefffad57d0fefb57beb046fb1
#
_cell.length_a   1.000
_cell.length_b   1.000
_cell.length_c   1.000
_cell.angle_alpha   90.00
_cell.angle_beta   90.00
_cell.angle_gamma   90.00
#
_symmetry.space_group_name_H-M   'P 1'
#
loop_
_entity.id
_entity.type
_entity.pdbx_description
1 polymer ?
#
loop_
_entity_poly.entity_id
_entity_poly.type
_entity_poly.pdbx_seq_one_letter_code
_entity_poly.pdbx_strand_id
1 'polypeptide(L)'
;MATNSRDLPREAYTFDDVLLKPGLSNVMPSDVDIRSRITPNILLNIPIVASAMDTVTEAHMAIAMAQAGGIGVLHRNFDPEAQAAQVRQVKKFESGMVVNPVTIHPEATLADALTLMQEHHISGIPVVEGAGNGWAGKLVGILTNRDVRFATDKRQKVAELMTKEGLVTVREGVKQDEAKRLLHQHRIEKLLVVDSAYRCVGLITVKDIEKSVAHPNACKDEQGRLRVAAATSVGEAGYVRSERLIDAGVDLLVVDTAHGHSRRVLEAVTRIKRMSNAVQVVAGNIATAEGAKALIEAGADSIKVGIGPGSICTTRVVAGVGVPQLTAIMDAVDVAKHTNTPVIADGGIKYSGDLAKALAAGADCAMVGSLLAGTDETPGEVFLYQGRSYKTYRGMGSVGAMARGSADRYFQQEIKDTLKLVPEGVEGQVPYKGPVANVVHQLVGGLRAAMGYVGAKDLAEFHAKAEFVRISGAGLRESHVHDVTITRESPNYPSRD
;
A
#
# COMPACT_ATOMS: atom_id res chain seq x y z
N MET A 1 -11.74 -38.37 4.09
CA MET A 1 -10.91 -39.61 4.13
C MET A 1 -9.84 -39.37 5.18
N ALA A 2 -9.78 -40.19 6.21
CA ALA A 2 -8.70 -40.11 7.20
C ALA A 2 -7.41 -40.56 6.50
N THR A 3 -6.42 -39.69 6.39
CA THR A 3 -5.09 -39.99 5.91
C THR A 3 -4.46 -41.02 6.85
N ASN A 4 -3.95 -42.10 6.27
CA ASN A 4 -3.28 -43.15 7.00
C ASN A 4 -2.09 -42.56 7.77
N SER A 5 -2.05 -42.69 9.09
CA SER A 5 -1.07 -42.11 10.02
C SER A 5 0.38 -42.65 9.87
N ARG A 6 0.70 -43.19 8.73
CA ARG A 6 2.02 -43.78 8.43
C ARG A 6 2.83 -43.04 7.35
N ASP A 7 2.24 -42.02 6.70
CA ASP A 7 2.97 -41.23 5.72
C ASP A 7 3.91 -40.25 6.46
N LEU A 8 5.16 -40.26 6.08
CA LEU A 8 6.17 -39.31 6.60
C LEU A 8 5.69 -37.87 6.27
N PRO A 9 5.95 -36.91 7.18
CA PRO A 9 5.66 -35.54 6.88
C PRO A 9 6.31 -35.09 5.55
N ARG A 10 5.56 -34.36 4.72
CA ARG A 10 6.08 -33.79 3.47
C ARG A 10 7.20 -32.81 3.78
N GLU A 11 8.29 -32.84 3.01
CA GLU A 11 9.31 -31.79 3.03
C GLU A 11 8.72 -30.45 2.57
N ALA A 12 9.12 -29.37 3.23
CA ALA A 12 8.70 -28.02 2.89
C ALA A 12 9.87 -27.03 3.05
N TYR A 13 9.94 -26.03 2.19
CA TYR A 13 11.10 -25.15 2.04
C TYR A 13 10.74 -23.69 2.32
N THR A 14 11.70 -22.99 2.91
CA THR A 14 11.71 -21.52 3.01
C THR A 14 12.72 -20.91 2.03
N PHE A 15 12.86 -19.60 2.00
CA PHE A 15 13.79 -18.92 1.09
C PHE A 15 15.26 -19.28 1.36
N ASP A 16 15.61 -19.60 2.60
CA ASP A 16 16.98 -19.97 2.98
C ASP A 16 17.38 -21.38 2.51
N ASP A 17 16.43 -22.22 2.11
CA ASP A 17 16.69 -23.60 1.67
C ASP A 17 17.06 -23.71 0.19
N VAL A 18 16.92 -22.62 -0.57
CA VAL A 18 17.10 -22.65 -2.02
C VAL A 18 17.86 -21.42 -2.54
N LEU A 19 18.46 -21.57 -3.72
CA LEU A 19 18.94 -20.46 -4.55
C LEU A 19 18.32 -20.55 -5.94
N LEU A 20 18.24 -19.40 -6.64
CA LEU A 20 17.91 -19.35 -8.06
C LEU A 20 19.13 -19.73 -8.89
N LYS A 21 18.94 -20.61 -9.86
CA LYS A 21 19.98 -21.04 -10.77
C LYS A 21 20.17 -19.96 -11.87
N PRO A 22 21.41 -19.49 -12.11
CA PRO A 22 21.64 -18.56 -13.20
C PRO A 22 21.45 -19.24 -14.55
N GLY A 23 20.92 -18.50 -15.51
CA GLY A 23 20.65 -18.97 -16.88
C GLY A 23 21.37 -18.13 -17.95
N LEU A 24 21.23 -18.53 -19.20
CA LEU A 24 21.67 -17.68 -20.31
C LEU A 24 20.85 -16.41 -20.36
N SER A 25 21.51 -15.26 -20.31
CA SER A 25 20.85 -13.95 -20.30
C SER A 25 21.32 -13.05 -21.43
N ASN A 26 20.37 -12.44 -22.12
CA ASN A 26 20.56 -11.32 -23.03
C ASN A 26 19.85 -10.05 -22.51
N VAL A 27 19.51 -10.04 -21.22
CA VAL A 27 18.74 -8.95 -20.59
C VAL A 27 19.60 -8.23 -19.58
N MET A 28 19.71 -6.91 -19.72
CA MET A 28 20.37 -6.08 -18.72
C MET A 28 19.40 -5.77 -17.58
N PRO A 29 19.85 -5.71 -16.32
CA PRO A 29 18.99 -5.36 -15.18
C PRO A 29 18.22 -4.03 -15.33
N SER A 30 18.78 -3.06 -16.08
CA SER A 30 18.13 -1.79 -16.40
C SER A 30 16.89 -1.94 -17.27
N ASP A 31 16.85 -2.96 -18.13
CA ASP A 31 15.84 -3.13 -19.18
C ASP A 31 14.69 -4.06 -18.74
N VAL A 32 14.79 -4.59 -17.51
CA VAL A 32 13.78 -5.49 -16.97
C VAL A 32 12.50 -4.76 -16.59
N ASP A 33 11.36 -5.27 -17.04
CA ASP A 33 10.03 -4.83 -16.62
C ASP A 33 9.58 -5.61 -15.37
N ILE A 34 9.47 -4.91 -14.26
CA ILE A 34 9.06 -5.48 -12.96
C ILE A 34 7.61 -5.18 -12.60
N ARG A 35 6.83 -4.59 -13.53
CA ARG A 35 5.41 -4.33 -13.30
C ARG A 35 4.67 -5.62 -13.04
N SER A 36 3.75 -5.58 -12.08
CA SER A 36 2.93 -6.71 -11.68
C SER A 36 1.51 -6.27 -11.35
N ARG A 37 0.65 -7.23 -11.14
CA ARG A 37 -0.74 -6.98 -10.75
C ARG A 37 -0.98 -7.48 -9.32
N ILE A 38 -1.61 -6.64 -8.51
CA ILE A 38 -2.04 -7.04 -7.17
C ILE A 38 -3.43 -7.69 -7.20
N THR A 39 -4.25 -7.31 -8.17
CA THR A 39 -5.52 -7.92 -8.53
C THR A 39 -5.64 -7.95 -10.05
N PRO A 40 -6.63 -8.65 -10.64
CA PRO A 40 -6.81 -8.63 -12.09
C PRO A 40 -6.93 -7.22 -12.69
N ASN A 41 -7.46 -6.27 -11.92
CA ASN A 41 -7.77 -4.90 -12.37
C ASN A 41 -6.82 -3.82 -11.83
N ILE A 42 -5.89 -4.16 -10.93
CA ILE A 42 -4.94 -3.18 -10.36
C ILE A 42 -3.51 -3.61 -10.68
N LEU A 43 -2.85 -2.80 -11.52
CA LEU A 43 -1.45 -2.93 -11.87
C LEU A 43 -0.60 -2.12 -10.89
N LEU A 44 0.52 -2.69 -10.45
CA LEU A 44 1.59 -2.02 -9.72
C LEU A 44 2.81 -1.87 -10.63
N ASN A 45 3.52 -0.76 -10.52
CA ASN A 45 4.76 -0.52 -11.26
C ASN A 45 5.99 -1.17 -10.59
N ILE A 46 5.87 -1.52 -9.31
CA ILE A 46 6.81 -2.39 -8.58
C ILE A 46 6.01 -3.44 -7.79
N PRO A 47 6.44 -4.70 -7.68
CA PRO A 47 5.68 -5.79 -7.06
C PRO A 47 5.78 -5.80 -5.52
N ILE A 48 5.73 -4.61 -4.89
CA ILE A 48 5.93 -4.45 -3.44
C ILE A 48 4.71 -3.81 -2.80
N VAL A 49 4.25 -4.45 -1.72
CA VAL A 49 3.10 -4.03 -0.91
C VAL A 49 3.56 -3.77 0.52
N ALA A 50 3.28 -2.60 1.08
CA ALA A 50 3.57 -2.34 2.49
C ALA A 50 2.49 -2.98 3.39
N SER A 51 2.94 -3.69 4.43
CA SER A 51 2.07 -4.52 5.28
C SER A 51 1.13 -3.71 6.17
N ALA A 52 -0.05 -4.29 6.45
CA ALA A 52 -1.09 -3.74 7.31
C ALA A 52 -0.73 -3.84 8.81
N MET A 53 0.35 -3.19 9.21
CA MET A 53 0.84 -3.22 10.61
C MET A 53 0.88 -1.80 11.18
N ASP A 54 0.49 -1.65 12.44
CA ASP A 54 0.37 -0.35 13.11
C ASP A 54 1.72 0.34 13.44
N THR A 55 2.82 -0.31 13.12
CA THR A 55 4.18 0.23 13.15
C THR A 55 4.81 0.30 11.76
N VAL A 56 4.03 0.10 10.68
CA VAL A 56 4.52 0.12 9.30
C VAL A 56 3.72 1.06 8.41
N THR A 57 2.40 0.86 8.29
CA THR A 57 1.63 1.53 7.22
C THR A 57 0.48 2.36 7.74
N GLU A 58 0.69 3.65 7.77
CA GLU A 58 -0.31 4.72 7.81
C GLU A 58 -0.26 5.55 6.52
N ALA A 59 -0.98 6.69 6.45
CA ALA A 59 -1.09 7.48 5.23
C ALA A 59 0.27 7.89 4.64
N HIS A 60 1.26 8.25 5.45
CA HIS A 60 2.58 8.67 4.97
C HIS A 60 3.29 7.53 4.22
N MET A 61 3.32 6.34 4.80
CA MET A 61 3.88 5.15 4.15
C MET A 61 3.07 4.75 2.91
N ALA A 62 1.73 4.81 2.98
CA ALA A 62 0.88 4.48 1.83
C ALA A 62 1.11 5.43 0.65
N ILE A 63 1.29 6.74 0.92
CA ILE A 63 1.65 7.75 -0.09
C ILE A 63 3.01 7.42 -0.71
N ALA A 64 4.04 7.23 0.11
CA ALA A 64 5.40 6.97 -0.37
C ALA A 64 5.49 5.68 -1.20
N MET A 65 4.79 4.63 -0.78
CA MET A 65 4.72 3.37 -1.52
C MET A 65 4.00 3.53 -2.86
N ALA A 66 2.88 4.26 -2.89
CA ALA A 66 2.17 4.54 -4.15
C ALA A 66 3.02 5.40 -5.09
N GLN A 67 3.74 6.41 -4.59
CA GLN A 67 4.69 7.22 -5.36
C GLN A 67 5.84 6.39 -5.95
N ALA A 68 6.33 5.40 -5.21
CA ALA A 68 7.34 4.46 -5.67
C ALA A 68 6.81 3.46 -6.72
N GLY A 69 5.49 3.36 -6.90
CA GLY A 69 4.84 2.45 -7.85
C GLY A 69 4.28 1.18 -7.23
N GLY A 70 4.38 1.00 -5.92
CA GLY A 70 3.75 -0.05 -5.14
C GLY A 70 2.41 0.39 -4.55
N ILE A 71 2.01 -0.23 -3.42
CA ILE A 71 0.81 0.14 -2.68
C ILE A 71 1.00 -0.10 -1.18
N GLY A 72 0.43 0.76 -0.35
CA GLY A 72 0.39 0.57 1.10
C GLY A 72 -0.98 0.07 1.57
N VAL A 73 -0.99 -0.87 2.51
CA VAL A 73 -2.22 -1.34 3.17
C VAL A 73 -2.34 -0.68 4.54
N LEU A 74 -3.27 0.25 4.68
CA LEU A 74 -3.56 0.91 5.95
C LEU A 74 -4.02 -0.12 6.99
N HIS A 75 -3.39 -0.11 8.16
CA HIS A 75 -3.75 -1.01 9.23
C HIS A 75 -5.12 -0.66 9.85
N ARG A 76 -5.73 -1.59 10.58
CA ARG A 76 -7.07 -1.43 11.15
C ARG A 76 -7.11 -1.22 12.68
N ASN A 77 -5.95 -0.98 13.31
CA ASN A 77 -5.88 -0.55 14.72
C ASN A 77 -6.27 0.92 14.90
N PHE A 78 -7.27 1.35 14.15
CA PHE A 78 -8.01 2.60 14.20
C PHE A 78 -9.49 2.31 14.35
N ASP A 79 -10.27 3.28 14.82
CA ASP A 79 -11.70 3.25 14.55
C ASP A 79 -11.96 3.39 13.03
N PRO A 80 -13.13 2.93 12.54
CA PRO A 80 -13.41 2.93 11.10
C PRO A 80 -13.32 4.30 10.44
N GLU A 81 -13.72 5.37 11.12
CA GLU A 81 -13.70 6.73 10.56
C GLU A 81 -12.28 7.31 10.50
N ALA A 82 -11.44 7.06 11.51
CA ALA A 82 -10.04 7.45 11.49
C ALA A 82 -9.28 6.74 10.36
N GLN A 83 -9.54 5.45 10.12
CA GLN A 83 -8.95 4.72 8.99
C GLN A 83 -9.45 5.27 7.65
N ALA A 84 -10.75 5.59 7.52
CA ALA A 84 -11.32 6.22 6.34
C ALA A 84 -10.71 7.63 6.07
N ALA A 85 -10.42 8.39 7.13
CA ALA A 85 -9.71 9.66 7.01
C ALA A 85 -8.29 9.48 6.44
N GLN A 86 -7.58 8.42 6.82
CA GLN A 86 -6.28 8.06 6.23
C GLN A 86 -6.41 7.73 4.74
N VAL A 87 -7.45 6.99 4.32
CA VAL A 87 -7.74 6.73 2.89
C VAL A 87 -7.94 8.04 2.15
N ARG A 88 -8.80 8.94 2.66
CA ARG A 88 -9.05 10.24 2.05
C ARG A 88 -7.78 11.09 1.95
N GLN A 89 -6.88 11.02 2.95
CA GLN A 89 -5.60 11.71 2.93
C GLN A 89 -4.72 11.22 1.77
N VAL A 90 -4.59 9.92 1.56
CA VAL A 90 -3.84 9.35 0.42
C VAL A 90 -4.47 9.75 -0.91
N LYS A 91 -5.79 9.63 -1.03
CA LYS A 91 -6.52 9.98 -2.28
C LYS A 91 -6.42 11.46 -2.65
N LYS A 92 -6.31 12.35 -1.67
CA LYS A 92 -6.12 13.79 -1.89
C LYS A 92 -4.66 14.15 -2.22
N PHE A 93 -3.72 13.29 -1.92
CA PHE A 93 -2.30 13.55 -2.15
C PHE A 93 -1.96 13.28 -3.62
N GLU A 94 -1.46 14.27 -4.35
CA GLU A 94 -1.06 14.16 -5.77
C GLU A 94 -2.18 13.77 -6.76
N SER A 95 -3.34 14.33 -6.62
CA SER A 95 -4.43 14.05 -7.56
C SER A 95 -4.21 14.62 -8.98
N GLY A 96 -3.03 15.15 -9.35
CA GLY A 96 -2.75 15.76 -10.67
C GLY A 96 -3.81 16.83 -11.09
N MET A 97 -5.05 16.56 -10.72
CA MET A 97 -6.21 17.43 -10.74
C MET A 97 -7.00 17.15 -9.46
N VAL A 98 -7.24 18.15 -8.64
CA VAL A 98 -8.17 18.03 -7.51
C VAL A 98 -9.58 17.92 -8.07
N VAL A 99 -10.16 16.72 -8.02
CA VAL A 99 -11.56 16.47 -8.42
C VAL A 99 -12.49 16.97 -7.31
N ASN A 100 -13.58 17.63 -7.65
CA ASN A 100 -14.51 18.26 -6.71
C ASN A 100 -13.77 19.13 -5.67
N PRO A 101 -13.08 20.20 -6.10
CA PRO A 101 -12.33 21.07 -5.21
C PRO A 101 -13.26 21.70 -4.16
N VAL A 102 -12.70 22.06 -3.01
CA VAL A 102 -13.40 22.89 -2.04
C VAL A 102 -13.77 24.21 -2.74
N THR A 103 -15.04 24.55 -2.73
CA THR A 103 -15.58 25.76 -3.36
C THR A 103 -16.20 26.68 -2.33
N ILE A 104 -16.37 27.95 -2.67
CA ILE A 104 -17.02 28.96 -1.82
C ILE A 104 -18.04 29.73 -2.63
N HIS A 105 -19.10 30.21 -1.97
CA HIS A 105 -20.12 31.06 -2.59
C HIS A 105 -19.64 32.52 -2.64
N PRO A 106 -19.96 33.32 -3.68
CA PRO A 106 -19.54 34.70 -3.79
C PRO A 106 -20.05 35.60 -2.65
N GLU A 107 -21.19 35.26 -2.06
CA GLU A 107 -21.76 35.98 -0.91
C GLU A 107 -21.14 35.62 0.45
N ALA A 108 -20.29 34.59 0.51
CA ALA A 108 -19.55 34.26 1.72
C ALA A 108 -18.56 35.37 2.10
N THR A 109 -18.15 35.39 3.36
CA THR A 109 -17.22 36.41 3.89
C THR A 109 -15.76 36.01 3.74
N LEU A 110 -14.87 36.99 3.85
CA LEU A 110 -13.42 36.75 3.96
C LEU A 110 -13.09 35.82 5.16
N ALA A 111 -13.83 35.99 6.28
CA ALA A 111 -13.64 35.09 7.43
C ALA A 111 -13.90 33.62 7.07
N ASP A 112 -14.99 33.34 6.35
CA ASP A 112 -15.33 31.99 5.90
C ASP A 112 -14.25 31.43 4.96
N ALA A 113 -13.78 32.25 4.02
CA ALA A 113 -12.73 31.87 3.08
C ALA A 113 -11.41 31.53 3.79
N LEU A 114 -10.99 32.36 4.76
CA LEU A 114 -9.77 32.10 5.53
C LEU A 114 -9.87 30.82 6.39
N THR A 115 -11.04 30.56 6.98
CA THR A 115 -11.32 29.34 7.72
C THR A 115 -11.19 28.11 6.81
N LEU A 116 -11.85 28.13 5.64
CA LEU A 116 -11.74 27.04 4.66
C LEU A 116 -10.29 26.84 4.18
N MET A 117 -9.55 27.92 3.92
CA MET A 117 -8.15 27.84 3.52
C MET A 117 -7.28 27.18 4.59
N GLN A 118 -7.52 27.50 5.87
CA GLN A 118 -6.80 26.95 7.00
C GLN A 118 -7.16 25.50 7.28
N GLU A 119 -8.45 25.16 7.34
CA GLU A 119 -8.94 23.80 7.61
C GLU A 119 -8.50 22.80 6.54
N HIS A 120 -8.54 23.22 5.28
CA HIS A 120 -8.19 22.35 4.15
C HIS A 120 -6.73 22.50 3.68
N HIS A 121 -5.92 23.36 4.32
CA HIS A 121 -4.53 23.67 3.93
C HIS A 121 -4.38 24.04 2.44
N ILE A 122 -5.31 24.85 1.92
CA ILE A 122 -5.36 25.28 0.52
C ILE A 122 -5.05 26.76 0.36
N SER A 123 -4.44 27.15 -0.76
CA SER A 123 -4.02 28.51 -1.07
C SER A 123 -4.90 29.18 -2.14
N GLY A 124 -6.03 28.60 -2.46
CA GLY A 124 -7.00 29.17 -3.39
C GLY A 124 -8.23 28.28 -3.53
N ILE A 125 -9.36 28.94 -3.67
CA ILE A 125 -10.69 28.33 -3.67
C ILE A 125 -11.45 28.81 -4.92
N PRO A 126 -11.94 27.91 -5.78
CA PRO A 126 -12.90 28.28 -6.84
C PRO A 126 -14.18 28.85 -6.23
N VAL A 127 -14.65 29.94 -6.80
CA VAL A 127 -15.90 30.58 -6.38
C VAL A 127 -16.99 30.17 -7.34
N VAL A 128 -18.10 29.63 -6.79
CA VAL A 128 -19.17 29.04 -7.58
C VAL A 128 -20.54 29.52 -7.12
N GLU A 129 -21.48 29.62 -8.06
CA GLU A 129 -22.90 29.88 -7.80
C GLU A 129 -23.74 28.61 -8.00
N GLY A 130 -24.86 28.52 -7.27
CA GLY A 130 -25.82 27.42 -7.44
C GLY A 130 -25.37 26.08 -6.91
N ALA A 131 -24.30 26.01 -6.06
CA ALA A 131 -23.90 24.82 -5.38
C ALA A 131 -24.88 24.45 -4.26
N GLY A 132 -25.69 23.44 -4.48
CA GLY A 132 -26.56 22.83 -3.46
C GLY A 132 -26.16 21.40 -3.20
N ASN A 133 -26.00 21.01 -1.91
CA ASN A 133 -25.83 19.62 -1.44
C ASN A 133 -24.76 18.79 -2.18
N GLY A 134 -23.54 19.30 -2.31
CA GLY A 134 -22.39 18.52 -2.79
C GLY A 134 -22.22 18.46 -4.32
N TRP A 135 -22.94 19.24 -5.09
CA TRP A 135 -22.81 19.33 -6.55
C TRP A 135 -21.93 20.51 -6.99
N ALA A 136 -21.17 20.31 -8.06
CA ALA A 136 -20.36 21.36 -8.67
C ALA A 136 -21.24 22.55 -9.10
N GLY A 137 -20.98 23.75 -8.55
CA GLY A 137 -21.64 24.98 -8.94
C GLY A 137 -21.04 25.59 -10.21
N LYS A 138 -21.78 26.53 -10.84
CA LYS A 138 -21.29 27.30 -11.98
C LYS A 138 -20.11 28.18 -11.54
N LEU A 139 -18.99 28.06 -12.22
CA LEU A 139 -17.78 28.83 -11.91
C LEU A 139 -18.01 30.33 -12.19
N VAL A 140 -17.76 31.19 -11.21
CA VAL A 140 -17.87 32.66 -11.31
C VAL A 140 -16.58 33.38 -10.93
N GLY A 141 -15.62 32.70 -10.30
CA GLY A 141 -14.35 33.32 -9.93
C GLY A 141 -13.37 32.35 -9.26
N ILE A 142 -12.25 32.88 -8.87
CA ILE A 142 -11.27 32.20 -7.99
C ILE A 142 -10.78 33.19 -6.93
N LEU A 143 -10.66 32.71 -5.69
CA LEU A 143 -10.06 33.44 -4.57
C LEU A 143 -8.76 32.78 -4.17
N THR A 144 -7.65 33.50 -4.15
CA THR A 144 -6.32 32.99 -3.83
C THR A 144 -5.69 33.74 -2.66
N ASN A 145 -4.61 33.18 -2.08
CA ASN A 145 -3.82 33.88 -1.04
C ASN A 145 -3.32 35.26 -1.49
N ARG A 146 -3.17 35.49 -2.81
CA ARG A 146 -2.76 36.80 -3.35
C ARG A 146 -3.87 37.82 -3.17
N ASP A 147 -5.12 37.42 -3.40
CA ASP A 147 -6.29 38.28 -3.32
C ASP A 147 -6.63 38.67 -1.88
N VAL A 148 -6.39 37.78 -0.91
CA VAL A 148 -6.72 38.01 0.51
C VAL A 148 -5.56 38.54 1.35
N ARG A 149 -4.35 38.61 0.80
CA ARG A 149 -3.11 38.91 1.56
C ARG A 149 -3.17 40.23 2.37
N PHE A 150 -3.82 41.25 1.83
CA PHE A 150 -3.88 42.57 2.44
C PHE A 150 -5.33 42.99 2.80
N ALA A 151 -6.30 42.06 2.67
CA ALA A 151 -7.68 42.32 3.06
C ALA A 151 -7.79 42.27 4.60
N THR A 152 -8.30 43.33 5.20
CA THR A 152 -8.42 43.51 6.66
C THR A 152 -9.83 43.35 7.19
N ASP A 153 -10.84 43.70 6.39
CA ASP A 153 -12.25 43.57 6.81
C ASP A 153 -12.73 42.11 6.58
N LYS A 154 -12.81 41.36 7.69
CA LYS A 154 -13.28 39.98 7.67
C LYS A 154 -14.72 39.78 7.21
N ARG A 155 -15.53 40.82 7.17
CA ARG A 155 -16.93 40.79 6.69
C ARG A 155 -17.06 41.08 5.21
N GLN A 156 -15.99 41.51 4.54
CA GLN A 156 -15.96 41.74 3.11
C GLN A 156 -16.35 40.47 2.34
N LYS A 157 -17.21 40.63 1.31
CA LYS A 157 -17.67 39.50 0.53
C LYS A 157 -16.60 38.95 -0.41
N VAL A 158 -16.59 37.66 -0.60
CA VAL A 158 -15.70 36.96 -1.55
C VAL A 158 -15.86 37.56 -2.95
N ALA A 159 -17.07 37.90 -3.36
CA ALA A 159 -17.38 38.53 -4.64
C ALA A 159 -16.61 39.83 -4.94
N GLU A 160 -16.18 40.55 -3.91
CA GLU A 160 -15.40 41.78 -4.03
C GLU A 160 -13.91 41.56 -4.14
N LEU A 161 -13.43 40.42 -3.62
CA LEU A 161 -12.01 40.06 -3.52
C LEU A 161 -11.57 39.10 -4.65
N MET A 162 -12.48 38.26 -5.13
CA MET A 162 -12.16 37.22 -6.12
C MET A 162 -11.76 37.79 -7.48
N THR A 163 -10.89 37.07 -8.18
CA THR A 163 -10.65 37.29 -9.62
C THR A 163 -11.85 36.76 -10.40
N LYS A 164 -12.52 37.62 -11.19
CA LYS A 164 -13.72 37.30 -11.99
C LYS A 164 -13.42 37.25 -13.49
N GLU A 165 -12.57 38.16 -13.95
CA GLU A 165 -12.23 38.32 -15.35
C GLU A 165 -10.93 37.57 -15.70
N GLY A 166 -10.83 37.13 -16.96
CA GLY A 166 -9.64 36.45 -17.43
C GLY A 166 -9.39 35.08 -16.82
N LEU A 167 -10.43 34.42 -16.30
CA LEU A 167 -10.32 33.07 -15.76
C LEU A 167 -9.82 32.10 -16.82
N VAL A 168 -8.69 31.46 -16.56
CA VAL A 168 -8.14 30.40 -17.43
C VAL A 168 -8.76 29.08 -17.01
N THR A 169 -9.52 28.48 -17.92
CA THR A 169 -10.22 27.22 -17.68
C THR A 169 -9.86 26.18 -18.74
N VAL A 170 -9.95 24.91 -18.37
CA VAL A 170 -9.82 23.77 -19.28
C VAL A 170 -10.96 22.80 -19.08
N ARG A 171 -11.15 21.88 -20.04
CA ARG A 171 -12.10 20.79 -19.93
C ARG A 171 -11.50 19.59 -19.21
N GLU A 172 -12.35 18.71 -18.69
CA GLU A 172 -11.90 17.39 -18.21
C GLU A 172 -11.12 16.65 -19.30
N GLY A 173 -10.09 15.92 -18.88
CA GLY A 173 -9.21 15.17 -19.78
C GLY A 173 -8.12 16.00 -20.46
N VAL A 174 -7.90 17.26 -20.04
CA VAL A 174 -6.78 18.07 -20.53
C VAL A 174 -5.46 17.33 -20.31
N LYS A 175 -4.59 17.32 -21.35
CA LYS A 175 -3.26 16.71 -21.23
C LYS A 175 -2.36 17.55 -20.33
N GLN A 176 -1.48 16.86 -19.60
CA GLN A 176 -0.57 17.50 -18.64
C GLN A 176 0.32 18.59 -19.28
N ASP A 177 0.82 18.33 -20.48
CA ASP A 177 1.66 19.31 -21.20
C ASP A 177 0.89 20.58 -21.58
N GLU A 178 -0.38 20.43 -21.92
CA GLU A 178 -1.25 21.57 -22.21
C GLU A 178 -1.57 22.37 -20.94
N ALA A 179 -1.88 21.69 -19.83
CA ALA A 179 -2.10 22.33 -18.52
C ALA A 179 -0.83 23.10 -18.09
N LYS A 180 0.35 22.50 -18.25
CA LYS A 180 1.66 23.12 -17.99
C LYS A 180 1.88 24.39 -18.82
N ARG A 181 1.60 24.30 -20.11
CA ARG A 181 1.72 25.42 -21.04
C ARG A 181 0.83 26.58 -20.64
N LEU A 182 -0.44 26.32 -20.30
CA LEU A 182 -1.41 27.34 -19.87
C LEU A 182 -1.01 27.99 -18.54
N LEU A 183 -0.61 27.22 -17.54
CA LEU A 183 -0.11 27.74 -16.26
C LEU A 183 1.06 28.70 -16.46
N HIS A 184 2.03 28.30 -17.31
CA HIS A 184 3.20 29.13 -17.63
C HIS A 184 2.84 30.36 -18.44
N GLN A 185 2.05 30.22 -19.51
CA GLN A 185 1.65 31.30 -20.43
C GLN A 185 0.89 32.41 -19.67
N HIS A 186 -0.03 32.02 -18.78
CA HIS A 186 -0.84 32.96 -18.01
C HIS A 186 -0.22 33.35 -16.66
N ARG A 187 0.95 32.80 -16.31
CA ARG A 187 1.66 33.02 -15.02
C ARG A 187 0.76 32.79 -13.81
N ILE A 188 -0.05 31.73 -13.87
CA ILE A 188 -0.95 31.32 -12.80
C ILE A 188 -0.46 30.04 -12.16
N GLU A 189 -0.79 29.84 -10.89
CA GLU A 189 -0.44 28.62 -10.13
C GLU A 189 -1.56 27.59 -10.11
N LYS A 190 -2.76 27.98 -10.55
CA LYS A 190 -3.98 27.19 -10.49
C LYS A 190 -4.76 27.30 -11.77
N LEU A 191 -5.15 26.15 -12.34
CA LEU A 191 -5.92 26.05 -13.56
C LEU A 191 -7.27 25.39 -13.24
N LEU A 192 -8.35 26.08 -13.53
CA LEU A 192 -9.70 25.63 -13.22
C LEU A 192 -10.19 24.63 -14.28
N VAL A 193 -10.76 23.52 -13.85
CA VAL A 193 -11.34 22.51 -14.74
C VAL A 193 -12.86 22.60 -14.68
N VAL A 194 -13.49 22.74 -15.84
CA VAL A 194 -14.94 22.91 -15.95
C VAL A 194 -15.54 21.85 -16.89
N ASP A 195 -16.80 21.49 -16.61
CA ASP A 195 -17.60 20.65 -17.50
C ASP A 195 -18.24 21.43 -18.65
N SER A 196 -19.10 20.76 -19.44
CA SER A 196 -19.83 21.38 -20.56
C SER A 196 -20.79 22.50 -20.14
N ALA A 197 -21.28 22.48 -18.89
CA ALA A 197 -22.16 23.48 -18.32
C ALA A 197 -21.43 24.61 -17.58
N TYR A 198 -20.07 24.65 -17.70
CA TYR A 198 -19.19 25.60 -17.02
C TYR A 198 -19.27 25.48 -15.50
N ARG A 199 -19.52 24.27 -14.98
CA ARG A 199 -19.45 23.97 -13.55
C ARG A 199 -18.03 23.59 -13.18
N CYS A 200 -17.55 24.03 -12.02
CA CYS A 200 -16.21 23.72 -11.54
C CYS A 200 -16.17 22.26 -11.08
N VAL A 201 -15.49 21.41 -11.84
CA VAL A 201 -15.33 19.97 -11.55
C VAL A 201 -13.93 19.60 -11.08
N GLY A 202 -12.96 20.50 -11.26
CA GLY A 202 -11.57 20.23 -10.87
C GLY A 202 -10.70 21.48 -10.76
N LEU A 203 -9.51 21.27 -10.19
CA LEU A 203 -8.44 22.26 -10.05
C LEU A 203 -7.10 21.58 -10.26
N ILE A 204 -6.27 22.11 -11.17
CA ILE A 204 -4.89 21.65 -11.40
C ILE A 204 -3.94 22.71 -10.86
N THR A 205 -2.93 22.33 -10.08
CA THR A 205 -1.92 23.26 -9.57
C THR A 205 -0.53 22.96 -10.13
N VAL A 206 0.37 23.94 -10.13
CA VAL A 206 1.79 23.76 -10.49
C VAL A 206 2.42 22.66 -9.63
N LYS A 207 2.11 22.63 -8.32
CA LYS A 207 2.62 21.60 -7.40
C LYS A 207 2.19 20.19 -7.79
N ASP A 208 0.96 20.01 -8.27
CA ASP A 208 0.47 18.68 -8.71
C ASP A 208 1.23 18.20 -9.96
N ILE A 209 1.54 19.13 -10.85
CA ILE A 209 2.34 18.83 -12.05
C ILE A 209 3.78 18.50 -11.68
N GLU A 210 4.42 19.30 -10.82
CA GLU A 210 5.80 19.05 -10.34
C GLU A 210 5.93 17.68 -9.68
N LYS A 211 5.00 17.34 -8.81
CA LYS A 211 4.94 16.03 -8.14
C LYS A 211 4.75 14.87 -9.13
N SER A 212 3.89 15.07 -10.13
CA SER A 212 3.68 14.05 -11.17
C SER A 212 4.95 13.79 -12.00
N VAL A 213 5.77 14.81 -12.22
CA VAL A 213 7.08 14.67 -12.88
C VAL A 213 8.11 14.01 -11.96
N ALA A 214 8.06 14.31 -10.66
CA ALA A 214 8.96 13.71 -9.68
C ALA A 214 8.73 12.20 -9.46
N HIS A 215 7.48 11.72 -9.65
CA HIS A 215 7.08 10.32 -9.44
C HIS A 215 6.43 9.71 -10.69
N PRO A 216 7.17 9.51 -11.79
CA PRO A 216 6.60 9.03 -13.07
C PRO A 216 6.06 7.59 -12.96
N ASN A 217 6.55 6.81 -11.99
CA ASN A 217 6.15 5.43 -11.75
C ASN A 217 5.04 5.30 -10.69
N ALA A 218 4.45 6.41 -10.22
CA ALA A 218 3.44 6.34 -9.17
C ALA A 218 2.25 5.46 -9.57
N CYS A 219 1.78 4.64 -8.62
CA CYS A 219 0.60 3.80 -8.79
C CYS A 219 -0.65 4.66 -8.59
N LYS A 220 -1.34 4.97 -9.69
CA LYS A 220 -2.51 5.85 -9.74
C LYS A 220 -3.74 5.15 -10.30
N ASP A 221 -4.90 5.64 -9.88
CA ASP A 221 -6.19 5.24 -10.45
C ASP A 221 -6.47 6.00 -11.77
N GLU A 222 -7.61 5.71 -12.39
CA GLU A 222 -8.04 6.31 -13.66
C GLU A 222 -8.30 7.82 -13.55
N GLN A 223 -8.44 8.35 -12.32
CA GLN A 223 -8.61 9.77 -12.02
C GLN A 223 -7.27 10.45 -11.67
N GLY A 224 -6.15 9.74 -11.78
CA GLY A 224 -4.82 10.25 -11.47
C GLY A 224 -4.50 10.37 -9.98
N ARG A 225 -5.34 9.80 -9.08
CA ARG A 225 -5.11 9.78 -7.64
C ARG A 225 -4.28 8.57 -7.24
N LEU A 226 -3.46 8.72 -6.20
CA LEU A 226 -2.69 7.59 -5.66
C LEU A 226 -3.61 6.45 -5.23
N ARG A 227 -3.23 5.21 -5.55
CA ARG A 227 -3.95 4.02 -5.09
C ARG A 227 -3.60 3.70 -3.65
N VAL A 228 -4.60 3.23 -2.90
CA VAL A 228 -4.46 2.86 -1.49
C VAL A 228 -5.29 1.62 -1.19
N ALA A 229 -4.69 0.74 -0.39
CA ALA A 229 -5.38 -0.41 0.19
C ALA A 229 -5.64 -0.18 1.68
N ALA A 230 -6.66 -0.86 2.23
CA ALA A 230 -6.93 -0.81 3.66
C ALA A 230 -7.38 -2.17 4.18
N ALA A 231 -6.90 -2.53 5.37
CA ALA A 231 -7.27 -3.76 6.04
C ALA A 231 -8.67 -3.64 6.69
N THR A 232 -9.43 -4.71 6.55
CA THR A 232 -10.71 -4.93 7.23
C THR A 232 -10.70 -6.27 7.96
N SER A 233 -11.75 -6.57 8.70
CA SER A 233 -11.93 -7.81 9.43
C SER A 233 -13.21 -8.54 9.02
N VAL A 234 -13.56 -9.58 9.76
CA VAL A 234 -14.77 -10.38 9.57
C VAL A 234 -15.91 -9.93 10.49
N GLY A 235 -17.15 -10.32 10.18
CA GLY A 235 -18.34 -10.02 10.97
C GLY A 235 -18.83 -8.58 10.83
N GLU A 236 -19.87 -8.20 11.58
CA GLU A 236 -20.56 -6.90 11.43
C GLU A 236 -19.62 -5.70 11.58
N ALA A 237 -18.68 -5.73 12.53
CA ALA A 237 -17.70 -4.64 12.69
C ALA A 237 -16.81 -4.49 11.46
N GLY A 238 -16.42 -5.61 10.82
CA GLY A 238 -15.66 -5.61 9.56
C GLY A 238 -16.50 -5.07 8.41
N TYR A 239 -17.78 -5.36 8.35
CA TYR A 239 -18.66 -4.87 7.30
C TYR A 239 -18.88 -3.36 7.38
N VAL A 240 -19.20 -2.84 8.58
CA VAL A 240 -19.30 -1.38 8.80
C VAL A 240 -18.01 -0.66 8.44
N ARG A 241 -16.86 -1.22 8.80
CA ARG A 241 -15.53 -0.70 8.41
C ARG A 241 -15.38 -0.68 6.90
N SER A 242 -15.72 -1.77 6.23
CA SER A 242 -15.62 -1.88 4.78
C SER A 242 -16.47 -0.86 4.05
N GLU A 243 -17.70 -0.60 4.50
CA GLU A 243 -18.58 0.46 3.96
C GLU A 243 -17.92 1.83 4.08
N ARG A 244 -17.40 2.19 5.27
CA ARG A 244 -16.69 3.48 5.49
C ARG A 244 -15.47 3.64 4.61
N LEU A 245 -14.70 2.57 4.39
CA LEU A 245 -13.53 2.58 3.53
C LEU A 245 -13.90 2.71 2.05
N ILE A 246 -14.98 2.05 1.61
CA ILE A 246 -15.54 2.18 0.25
C ILE A 246 -16.00 3.62 0.01
N ASP A 247 -16.75 4.21 0.94
CA ASP A 247 -17.20 5.60 0.87
C ASP A 247 -16.02 6.61 0.85
N ALA A 248 -14.90 6.26 1.49
CA ALA A 248 -13.69 7.06 1.45
C ALA A 248 -12.91 6.93 0.13
N GLY A 249 -13.30 6.01 -0.76
CA GLY A 249 -12.68 5.80 -2.07
C GLY A 249 -11.47 4.88 -2.06
N VAL A 250 -11.43 3.88 -1.16
CA VAL A 250 -10.38 2.86 -1.15
C VAL A 250 -10.40 2.05 -2.47
N ASP A 251 -9.21 1.74 -3.02
CA ASP A 251 -9.11 0.93 -4.24
C ASP A 251 -9.16 -0.57 -3.97
N LEU A 252 -8.65 -0.98 -2.81
CA LEU A 252 -8.44 -2.37 -2.47
C LEU A 252 -8.72 -2.61 -0.98
N LEU A 253 -9.63 -3.53 -0.67
CA LEU A 253 -9.87 -4.02 0.68
C LEU A 253 -9.09 -5.31 0.93
N VAL A 254 -8.45 -5.40 2.08
CA VAL A 254 -7.72 -6.60 2.50
C VAL A 254 -8.43 -7.20 3.70
N VAL A 255 -9.10 -8.35 3.52
CA VAL A 255 -9.64 -9.15 4.62
C VAL A 255 -8.46 -9.85 5.29
N ASP A 256 -7.96 -9.23 6.37
CA ASP A 256 -6.68 -9.57 6.98
C ASP A 256 -6.87 -10.33 8.29
N THR A 257 -6.62 -11.64 8.26
CA THR A 257 -6.77 -12.57 9.38
C THR A 257 -5.56 -13.48 9.55
N ALA A 258 -5.37 -14.04 10.74
CA ALA A 258 -4.29 -15.01 10.99
C ALA A 258 -4.52 -16.33 10.24
N HIS A 259 -5.80 -16.69 9.99
CA HIS A 259 -6.19 -17.89 9.26
C HIS A 259 -7.34 -17.60 8.30
N GLY A 260 -7.02 -17.45 7.02
CA GLY A 260 -7.96 -17.10 5.95
C GLY A 260 -8.87 -18.26 5.52
N HIS A 261 -8.44 -19.50 5.70
CA HIS A 261 -9.25 -20.68 5.38
C HIS A 261 -10.26 -20.99 6.48
N SER A 262 -11.12 -20.03 6.79
CA SER A 262 -12.18 -20.15 7.78
C SER A 262 -13.52 -19.67 7.21
N ARG A 263 -14.63 -20.28 7.66
CA ARG A 263 -15.99 -19.96 7.17
C ARG A 263 -16.29 -18.46 7.27
N ARG A 264 -15.91 -17.81 8.39
CA ARG A 264 -16.14 -16.38 8.63
C ARG A 264 -15.42 -15.51 7.58
N VAL A 265 -14.22 -15.90 7.15
CA VAL A 265 -13.47 -15.17 6.12
C VAL A 265 -14.11 -15.36 4.75
N LEU A 266 -14.52 -16.59 4.38
CA LEU A 266 -15.20 -16.85 3.12
C LEU A 266 -16.52 -16.06 3.02
N GLU A 267 -17.32 -16.04 4.08
CA GLU A 267 -18.54 -15.23 4.18
C GLU A 267 -18.24 -13.73 4.05
N ALA A 268 -17.17 -13.24 4.71
CA ALA A 268 -16.78 -11.84 4.62
C ALA A 268 -16.40 -11.43 3.20
N VAL A 269 -15.59 -12.22 2.50
CA VAL A 269 -15.22 -11.98 1.10
C VAL A 269 -16.48 -11.89 0.24
N THR A 270 -17.37 -12.89 0.32
CA THR A 270 -18.61 -12.91 -0.45
C THR A 270 -19.51 -11.71 -0.16
N ARG A 271 -19.63 -11.29 1.09
CA ARG A 271 -20.47 -10.15 1.49
C ARG A 271 -19.87 -8.82 1.01
N ILE A 272 -18.55 -8.61 1.18
CA ILE A 272 -17.88 -7.38 0.74
C ILE A 272 -17.96 -7.23 -0.79
N LYS A 273 -17.77 -8.31 -1.54
CA LYS A 273 -17.94 -8.29 -3.01
C LYS A 273 -19.35 -7.89 -3.45
N ARG A 274 -20.38 -8.13 -2.63
CA ARG A 274 -21.76 -7.68 -2.90
C ARG A 274 -22.01 -6.22 -2.54
N MET A 275 -21.19 -5.62 -1.67
CA MET A 275 -21.33 -4.21 -1.30
C MET A 275 -20.89 -3.28 -2.42
N SER A 276 -19.86 -3.66 -3.19
CA SER A 276 -19.31 -2.84 -4.27
C SER A 276 -18.72 -3.71 -5.38
N ASN A 277 -19.10 -3.41 -6.62
CA ASN A 277 -18.51 -4.05 -7.80
C ASN A 277 -17.18 -3.39 -8.21
N ALA A 278 -16.89 -2.18 -7.72
CA ALA A 278 -15.70 -1.42 -8.08
C ALA A 278 -14.49 -1.76 -7.21
N VAL A 279 -14.72 -2.08 -5.92
CA VAL A 279 -13.64 -2.35 -4.97
C VAL A 279 -13.13 -3.77 -5.14
N GLN A 280 -11.81 -3.90 -5.24
CA GLN A 280 -11.13 -5.19 -5.29
C GLN A 280 -10.92 -5.75 -3.88
N VAL A 281 -10.93 -7.07 -3.72
CA VAL A 281 -10.80 -7.75 -2.42
C VAL A 281 -9.64 -8.72 -2.43
N VAL A 282 -8.67 -8.48 -1.55
CA VAL A 282 -7.63 -9.45 -1.18
C VAL A 282 -8.06 -10.17 0.10
N ALA A 283 -7.86 -11.46 0.17
CA ALA A 283 -8.16 -12.22 1.39
C ALA A 283 -6.98 -13.11 1.82
N GLY A 284 -6.81 -13.28 3.11
CA GLY A 284 -5.77 -14.09 3.72
C GLY A 284 -5.76 -14.02 5.25
N ASN A 285 -4.78 -14.70 5.89
CA ASN A 285 -3.66 -15.43 5.28
C ASN A 285 -3.98 -16.92 5.14
N ILE A 286 -3.46 -17.48 4.10
CA ILE A 286 -3.50 -18.93 3.86
C ILE A 286 -2.08 -19.49 3.68
N ALA A 287 -1.94 -20.81 3.68
CA ALA A 287 -0.67 -21.50 3.45
C ALA A 287 -0.84 -22.83 2.71
N THR A 288 -2.03 -23.12 2.18
CA THR A 288 -2.34 -24.39 1.51
C THR A 288 -3.13 -24.19 0.22
N ALA A 289 -3.08 -25.17 -0.68
CA ALA A 289 -3.83 -25.20 -1.93
C ALA A 289 -5.35 -25.13 -1.69
N GLU A 290 -5.85 -25.86 -0.68
CA GLU A 290 -7.27 -25.87 -0.32
C GLU A 290 -7.73 -24.50 0.16
N GLY A 291 -6.90 -23.81 0.97
CA GLY A 291 -7.16 -22.44 1.42
C GLY A 291 -7.23 -21.46 0.25
N ALA A 292 -6.30 -21.58 -0.72
CA ALA A 292 -6.29 -20.80 -1.94
C ALA A 292 -7.59 -21.00 -2.74
N LYS A 293 -7.94 -22.25 -2.99
CA LYS A 293 -9.17 -22.62 -3.71
C LYS A 293 -10.41 -22.03 -3.03
N ALA A 294 -10.54 -22.20 -1.71
CA ALA A 294 -11.69 -21.72 -0.98
C ALA A 294 -11.88 -20.20 -1.05
N LEU A 295 -10.78 -19.42 -0.94
CA LEU A 295 -10.84 -17.95 -1.06
C LEU A 295 -11.20 -17.49 -2.48
N ILE A 296 -10.66 -18.15 -3.50
CA ILE A 296 -10.97 -17.86 -4.91
C ILE A 296 -12.44 -18.14 -5.18
N GLU A 297 -12.96 -19.29 -4.74
CA GLU A 297 -14.37 -19.65 -4.88
C GLU A 297 -15.32 -18.72 -4.13
N ALA A 298 -14.85 -18.12 -3.01
CA ALA A 298 -15.60 -17.09 -2.28
C ALA A 298 -15.64 -15.74 -3.01
N GLY A 299 -14.85 -15.55 -4.07
CA GLY A 299 -14.80 -14.35 -4.90
C GLY A 299 -13.68 -13.37 -4.57
N ALA A 300 -12.60 -13.80 -3.88
CA ALA A 300 -11.43 -12.97 -3.69
C ALA A 300 -10.76 -12.65 -5.05
N ASP A 301 -10.43 -11.37 -5.27
CA ASP A 301 -9.71 -10.92 -6.47
C ASP A 301 -8.21 -11.22 -6.40
N SER A 302 -7.68 -11.45 -5.20
CA SER A 302 -6.31 -11.88 -4.94
C SER A 302 -6.22 -12.58 -3.59
N ILE A 303 -5.23 -13.44 -3.42
CA ILE A 303 -5.02 -14.21 -2.20
C ILE A 303 -3.67 -13.87 -1.56
N LYS A 304 -3.63 -13.83 -0.22
CA LYS A 304 -2.45 -13.49 0.54
C LYS A 304 -1.94 -14.70 1.32
N VAL A 305 -0.66 -15.08 1.08
CA VAL A 305 -0.05 -16.33 1.51
C VAL A 305 1.03 -16.09 2.56
N GLY A 306 0.87 -16.71 3.72
CA GLY A 306 1.87 -16.67 4.78
C GLY A 306 1.26 -16.89 6.17
N ILE A 307 1.52 -18.05 6.78
CA ILE A 307 1.16 -18.34 8.17
C ILE A 307 2.45 -18.58 8.96
N GLY A 308 2.78 -17.60 9.82
CA GLY A 308 3.92 -17.63 10.72
C GLY A 308 5.30 -17.32 10.14
N PRO A 309 5.51 -16.81 8.89
CA PRO A 309 6.86 -16.54 8.39
C PRO A 309 7.42 -15.18 8.83
N GLY A 310 6.62 -14.28 9.38
CA GLY A 310 7.04 -12.94 9.77
C GLY A 310 8.09 -12.93 10.86
N SER A 311 9.06 -12.02 10.80
CA SER A 311 10.17 -11.90 11.75
C SER A 311 9.73 -11.64 13.20
N ILE A 312 8.53 -11.10 13.39
CA ILE A 312 7.94 -10.72 14.68
C ILE A 312 6.78 -11.67 15.08
N CYS A 313 6.51 -12.70 14.25
CA CYS A 313 5.43 -13.65 14.45
C CYS A 313 5.90 -14.87 15.26
N THR A 314 5.11 -15.29 16.26
CA THR A 314 5.38 -16.48 17.08
C THR A 314 4.36 -17.59 16.90
N THR A 315 3.43 -17.48 15.94
CA THR A 315 2.38 -18.47 15.68
C THR A 315 2.92 -19.90 15.57
N ARG A 316 4.03 -20.09 14.84
CA ARG A 316 4.64 -21.41 14.66
C ARG A 316 5.18 -22.02 15.95
N VAL A 317 5.58 -21.19 16.90
CA VAL A 317 6.11 -21.63 18.21
C VAL A 317 4.98 -21.81 19.21
N VAL A 318 4.04 -20.87 19.24
CA VAL A 318 2.94 -20.85 20.23
C VAL A 318 1.85 -21.84 19.87
N ALA A 319 1.43 -21.86 18.59
CA ALA A 319 0.35 -22.74 18.13
C ALA A 319 0.84 -24.01 17.43
N GLY A 320 2.14 -24.09 17.07
CA GLY A 320 2.70 -25.21 16.31
C GLY A 320 2.20 -25.29 14.86
N VAL A 321 1.59 -24.21 14.34
CA VAL A 321 0.94 -24.18 13.02
C VAL A 321 1.69 -23.26 12.06
N GLY A 322 1.88 -23.72 10.82
CA GLY A 322 2.49 -22.95 9.74
C GLY A 322 3.01 -23.85 8.62
N VAL A 323 3.35 -23.22 7.49
CA VAL A 323 4.01 -23.87 6.37
C VAL A 323 5.22 -23.01 5.97
N PRO A 324 6.39 -23.58 5.71
CA PRO A 324 7.54 -22.88 5.16
C PRO A 324 7.15 -22.08 3.91
N GLN A 325 7.59 -20.81 3.85
CA GLN A 325 6.96 -19.81 3.01
C GLN A 325 7.07 -20.11 1.51
N LEU A 326 8.20 -20.60 1.04
CA LEU A 326 8.38 -20.92 -0.38
C LEU A 326 7.37 -22.00 -0.83
N THR A 327 7.25 -23.07 -0.04
CA THR A 327 6.28 -24.16 -0.31
C THR A 327 4.85 -23.65 -0.26
N ALA A 328 4.50 -22.82 0.72
CA ALA A 328 3.16 -22.22 0.81
C ALA A 328 2.80 -21.38 -0.43
N ILE A 329 3.76 -20.60 -0.94
CA ILE A 329 3.58 -19.82 -2.17
C ILE A 329 3.34 -20.75 -3.36
N MET A 330 4.19 -21.75 -3.56
CA MET A 330 4.08 -22.68 -4.69
C MET A 330 2.74 -23.44 -4.68
N ASP A 331 2.30 -23.93 -3.52
CA ASP A 331 1.02 -24.62 -3.37
C ASP A 331 -0.18 -23.72 -3.70
N ALA A 332 -0.13 -22.45 -3.27
CA ALA A 332 -1.19 -21.49 -3.58
C ALA A 332 -1.20 -21.08 -5.06
N VAL A 333 -0.01 -20.86 -5.66
CA VAL A 333 0.16 -20.50 -7.07
C VAL A 333 -0.36 -21.61 -7.98
N ASP A 334 -0.11 -22.88 -7.64
CA ASP A 334 -0.59 -24.02 -8.42
C ASP A 334 -2.11 -24.02 -8.59
N VAL A 335 -2.86 -23.55 -7.63
CA VAL A 335 -4.32 -23.37 -7.74
C VAL A 335 -4.68 -22.07 -8.44
N ALA A 336 -4.05 -20.96 -8.02
CA ALA A 336 -4.40 -19.62 -8.48
C ALA A 336 -4.18 -19.38 -9.97
N LYS A 337 -3.16 -20.03 -10.57
CA LYS A 337 -2.86 -19.93 -12.01
C LYS A 337 -4.01 -20.36 -12.91
N HIS A 338 -4.88 -21.28 -12.47
CA HIS A 338 -6.01 -21.78 -13.27
C HIS A 338 -7.18 -20.80 -13.35
N THR A 339 -7.23 -19.84 -12.41
CA THR A 339 -8.26 -18.80 -12.35
C THR A 339 -7.71 -17.41 -12.65
N ASN A 340 -6.41 -17.32 -12.97
CA ASN A 340 -5.70 -16.05 -13.17
C ASN A 340 -5.80 -15.10 -11.97
N THR A 341 -5.87 -15.66 -10.75
CA THR A 341 -5.95 -14.91 -9.48
C THR A 341 -4.53 -14.58 -8.98
N PRO A 342 -4.17 -13.30 -8.80
CA PRO A 342 -2.87 -12.94 -8.28
C PRO A 342 -2.61 -13.45 -6.86
N VAL A 343 -1.34 -13.76 -6.58
CA VAL A 343 -0.85 -14.26 -5.29
C VAL A 343 0.09 -13.24 -4.66
N ILE A 344 -0.16 -12.89 -3.40
CA ILE A 344 0.69 -12.00 -2.61
C ILE A 344 1.47 -12.84 -1.59
N ALA A 345 2.79 -12.88 -1.71
CA ALA A 345 3.66 -13.50 -0.72
C ALA A 345 3.83 -12.58 0.49
N ASP A 346 3.31 -12.97 1.66
CA ASP A 346 3.31 -12.15 2.86
C ASP A 346 4.18 -12.74 3.96
N GLY A 347 5.31 -12.06 4.24
CA GLY A 347 6.25 -12.39 5.31
C GLY A 347 7.41 -13.30 4.91
N GLY A 348 8.41 -13.36 5.78
CA GLY A 348 9.64 -14.16 5.58
C GLY A 348 10.70 -13.49 4.70
N ILE A 349 10.43 -12.34 4.11
CA ILE A 349 11.34 -11.61 3.22
C ILE A 349 12.29 -10.75 4.05
N LYS A 350 13.56 -11.10 4.05
CA LYS A 350 14.64 -10.45 4.80
C LYS A 350 15.59 -9.65 3.90
N TYR A 351 15.68 -10.04 2.63
CA TYR A 351 16.57 -9.46 1.61
C TYR A 351 15.86 -9.35 0.26
N SER A 352 16.43 -8.59 -0.65
CA SER A 352 15.96 -8.52 -2.04
C SER A 352 16.00 -9.86 -2.77
N GLY A 353 16.95 -10.75 -2.39
CA GLY A 353 17.00 -12.12 -2.90
C GLY A 353 15.79 -12.96 -2.50
N ASP A 354 15.22 -12.75 -1.30
CA ASP A 354 14.00 -13.44 -0.87
C ASP A 354 12.78 -12.94 -1.65
N LEU A 355 12.73 -11.62 -1.91
CA LEU A 355 11.73 -11.01 -2.80
C LEU A 355 11.78 -11.67 -4.19
N ALA A 356 12.98 -11.81 -4.76
CA ALA A 356 13.17 -12.46 -6.05
C ALA A 356 12.73 -13.94 -6.02
N LYS A 357 13.05 -14.69 -4.97
CA LYS A 357 12.63 -16.09 -4.80
C LYS A 357 11.11 -16.22 -4.65
N ALA A 358 10.46 -15.31 -3.93
CA ALA A 358 8.99 -15.29 -3.80
C ALA A 358 8.30 -15.08 -5.14
N LEU A 359 8.78 -14.11 -5.93
CA LEU A 359 8.25 -13.86 -7.28
C LEU A 359 8.59 -15.00 -8.24
N ALA A 360 9.82 -15.54 -8.21
CA ALA A 360 10.21 -16.69 -9.02
C ALA A 360 9.35 -17.94 -8.73
N ALA A 361 8.86 -18.09 -7.51
CA ALA A 361 7.92 -19.16 -7.13
C ALA A 361 6.49 -18.94 -7.66
N GLY A 362 6.24 -17.84 -8.38
CA GLY A 362 4.97 -17.55 -9.03
C GLY A 362 4.10 -16.52 -8.29
N ALA A 363 4.55 -15.92 -7.18
CA ALA A 363 3.83 -14.82 -6.58
C ALA A 363 3.85 -13.59 -7.51
N ASP A 364 2.73 -12.87 -7.59
CA ASP A 364 2.63 -11.63 -8.37
C ASP A 364 3.20 -10.44 -7.59
N CYS A 365 3.01 -10.39 -6.27
CA CYS A 365 3.49 -9.33 -5.39
C CYS A 365 4.05 -9.90 -4.08
N ALA A 366 4.83 -9.08 -3.39
CA ALA A 366 5.32 -9.40 -2.06
C ALA A 366 4.91 -8.33 -1.04
N MET A 367 4.30 -8.75 0.07
CA MET A 367 4.00 -7.88 1.19
C MET A 367 5.17 -7.86 2.16
N VAL A 368 5.62 -6.66 2.50
CA VAL A 368 6.84 -6.43 3.26
C VAL A 368 6.54 -5.61 4.52
N GLY A 369 6.96 -6.10 5.67
CA GLY A 369 6.83 -5.42 6.96
C GLY A 369 8.19 -4.96 7.52
N SER A 370 9.01 -5.91 7.99
CA SER A 370 10.27 -5.63 8.70
C SER A 370 11.29 -4.83 7.90
N LEU A 371 11.35 -5.01 6.59
CA LEU A 371 12.26 -4.24 5.73
C LEU A 371 11.84 -2.76 5.63
N LEU A 372 10.55 -2.45 5.64
CA LEU A 372 10.04 -1.09 5.64
C LEU A 372 9.96 -0.48 7.03
N ALA A 373 9.80 -1.30 8.09
CA ALA A 373 9.82 -0.84 9.47
C ALA A 373 11.14 -0.10 9.77
N GLY A 374 11.04 1.01 10.52
CA GLY A 374 12.19 1.87 10.84
C GLY A 374 12.49 2.96 9.83
N THR A 375 11.72 3.08 8.74
CA THR A 375 11.87 4.21 7.80
C THR A 375 11.14 5.47 8.29
N ASP A 376 11.42 6.61 7.67
CA ASP A 376 10.84 7.92 8.02
C ASP A 376 9.32 7.88 8.00
N GLU A 377 8.74 7.22 7.01
CA GLU A 377 7.32 7.20 6.71
C GLU A 377 6.50 6.23 7.57
N THR A 378 7.17 5.37 8.37
CA THR A 378 6.49 4.49 9.34
C THR A 378 6.00 5.28 10.54
N PRO A 379 4.90 4.86 11.20
CA PRO A 379 4.44 5.46 12.44
C PRO A 379 5.47 5.38 13.57
N GLY A 380 5.34 6.27 14.55
CA GLY A 380 6.17 6.32 15.74
C GLY A 380 7.43 7.20 15.60
N GLU A 381 8.01 7.55 16.74
CA GLU A 381 9.17 8.41 16.83
C GLU A 381 10.48 7.63 16.74
N VAL A 382 11.53 8.31 16.30
CA VAL A 382 12.90 7.81 16.35
C VAL A 382 13.44 8.03 17.76
N PHE A 383 13.99 7.00 18.38
CA PHE A 383 14.61 7.08 19.70
C PHE A 383 16.04 6.53 19.71
N LEU A 384 16.85 7.03 20.62
CA LEU A 384 18.24 6.59 20.79
C LEU A 384 18.30 5.41 21.79
N TYR A 385 18.96 4.34 21.40
CA TYR A 385 19.28 3.23 22.28
C TYR A 385 20.71 2.74 22.01
N GLN A 386 21.55 2.64 23.03
CA GLN A 386 22.96 2.24 22.93
C GLN A 386 23.74 2.97 21.81
N GLY A 387 23.51 4.28 21.66
CA GLY A 387 24.20 5.10 20.66
C GLY A 387 23.73 4.97 19.22
N ARG A 388 22.69 4.17 18.95
CA ARG A 388 22.07 4.01 17.64
C ARG A 388 20.60 4.47 17.65
N SER A 389 20.09 4.90 16.51
CA SER A 389 18.70 5.31 16.33
C SER A 389 17.83 4.12 15.95
N TYR A 390 16.67 4.02 16.59
CA TYR A 390 15.68 2.93 16.39
C TYR A 390 14.27 3.49 16.25
N LYS A 391 13.38 2.66 15.68
CA LYS A 391 11.92 2.81 15.75
C LYS A 391 11.30 1.53 16.31
N THR A 392 10.13 1.68 16.91
CA THR A 392 9.35 0.54 17.41
C THR A 392 8.85 -0.31 16.24
N TYR A 393 8.87 -1.63 16.40
CA TYR A 393 8.29 -2.58 15.47
C TYR A 393 7.63 -3.71 16.25
N ARG A 394 6.34 -4.02 15.96
CA ARG A 394 5.62 -5.08 16.67
C ARG A 394 4.73 -5.90 15.76
N GLY A 395 4.54 -7.17 16.14
CA GLY A 395 3.58 -8.06 15.50
C GLY A 395 2.14 -7.69 15.84
N MET A 396 1.22 -7.89 14.88
CA MET A 396 -0.21 -7.66 15.11
C MET A 396 -0.81 -8.62 16.16
N GLY A 397 -0.13 -9.75 16.45
CA GLY A 397 -0.44 -10.69 17.53
C GLY A 397 0.28 -10.39 18.85
N SER A 398 1.00 -9.28 18.99
CA SER A 398 1.58 -8.87 20.27
C SER A 398 0.51 -8.38 21.23
N VAL A 399 0.79 -8.43 22.54
CA VAL A 399 -0.16 -7.98 23.57
C VAL A 399 -0.61 -6.54 23.34
N GLY A 400 0.34 -5.64 23.07
CA GLY A 400 0.02 -4.23 22.83
C GLY A 400 -0.75 -3.97 21.55
N ALA A 401 -0.54 -4.73 20.47
CA ALA A 401 -1.32 -4.61 19.25
C ALA A 401 -2.74 -5.17 19.45
N MET A 402 -2.87 -6.32 20.13
CA MET A 402 -4.15 -6.96 20.43
C MET A 402 -5.02 -6.08 21.34
N ALA A 403 -4.42 -5.43 22.33
CA ALA A 403 -5.11 -4.49 23.22
C ALA A 403 -5.66 -3.25 22.48
N ARG A 404 -5.10 -2.90 21.32
CA ARG A 404 -5.54 -1.77 20.48
C ARG A 404 -6.54 -2.14 19.38
N GLY A 405 -6.92 -3.43 19.24
CA GLY A 405 -7.97 -3.83 18.32
C GLY A 405 -7.63 -5.00 17.39
N SER A 406 -6.38 -5.52 17.37
CA SER A 406 -6.05 -6.65 16.50
C SER A 406 -6.37 -8.04 17.07
N ALA A 407 -6.97 -8.12 18.26
CA ALA A 407 -7.33 -9.40 18.90
C ALA A 407 -8.29 -10.26 18.06
N ASP A 408 -9.16 -9.64 17.28
CA ASP A 408 -10.11 -10.31 16.38
C ASP A 408 -9.39 -11.01 15.20
N ARG A 409 -8.21 -10.52 14.78
CA ARG A 409 -7.34 -11.19 13.79
C ARG A 409 -6.97 -12.62 14.24
N TYR A 410 -6.83 -12.81 15.54
CA TYR A 410 -6.45 -14.07 16.20
C TYR A 410 -7.62 -14.75 16.89
N PHE A 411 -8.86 -14.40 16.52
CA PHE A 411 -10.10 -14.96 17.07
C PHE A 411 -10.25 -14.79 18.60
N GLN A 412 -9.65 -13.74 19.17
CA GLN A 412 -9.64 -13.45 20.60
C GLN A 412 -10.42 -12.16 20.97
N GLN A 413 -11.31 -11.68 20.11
CA GLN A 413 -12.09 -10.45 20.33
C GLN A 413 -12.97 -10.46 21.58
N GLU A 414 -13.34 -11.64 22.07
CA GLU A 414 -14.20 -11.80 23.26
C GLU A 414 -13.41 -11.67 24.58
N ILE A 415 -12.07 -11.74 24.50
CA ILE A 415 -11.20 -11.66 25.67
C ILE A 415 -10.96 -10.20 26.04
N LYS A 416 -11.66 -9.73 27.11
CA LYS A 416 -11.53 -8.34 27.58
C LYS A 416 -10.31 -8.12 28.50
N ASP A 417 -9.89 -9.17 29.20
CA ASP A 417 -8.74 -9.13 30.10
C ASP A 417 -7.47 -9.36 29.31
N THR A 418 -6.64 -8.34 29.17
CA THR A 418 -5.37 -8.41 28.40
C THR A 418 -4.39 -9.45 28.95
N LEU A 419 -4.47 -9.80 30.23
CA LEU A 419 -3.66 -10.84 30.85
C LEU A 419 -4.06 -12.27 30.43
N LYS A 420 -5.25 -12.42 29.85
CA LYS A 420 -5.76 -13.71 29.34
C LYS A 420 -5.56 -13.87 27.83
N LEU A 421 -5.07 -12.86 27.14
CA LEU A 421 -4.71 -12.98 25.73
C LEU A 421 -3.55 -13.96 25.56
N VAL A 422 -3.61 -14.77 24.52
CA VAL A 422 -2.51 -15.63 24.08
C VAL A 422 -1.83 -14.97 22.89
N PRO A 423 -0.70 -14.28 23.08
CA PRO A 423 -0.04 -13.56 22.00
C PRO A 423 0.64 -14.52 21.02
N GLU A 424 0.51 -14.19 19.74
CA GLU A 424 1.21 -14.86 18.63
C GLU A 424 2.19 -13.92 17.91
N GLY A 425 2.74 -12.97 18.65
CA GLY A 425 3.71 -11.99 18.16
C GLY A 425 4.40 -11.28 19.32
N VAL A 426 5.55 -10.70 19.01
CA VAL A 426 6.36 -9.95 19.98
C VAL A 426 6.42 -8.46 19.63
N GLU A 427 6.84 -7.66 20.59
CA GLU A 427 7.17 -6.25 20.43
C GLU A 427 8.68 -6.08 20.48
N GLY A 428 9.23 -5.26 19.60
CA GLY A 428 10.66 -5.02 19.51
C GLY A 428 10.96 -3.67 18.88
N GLN A 429 12.20 -3.53 18.48
CA GLN A 429 12.71 -2.34 17.81
C GLN A 429 13.54 -2.74 16.59
N VAL A 430 13.57 -1.87 15.60
CA VAL A 430 14.40 -2.03 14.41
C VAL A 430 15.27 -0.79 14.22
N PRO A 431 16.47 -0.93 13.65
CA PRO A 431 17.30 0.22 13.32
C PRO A 431 16.54 1.22 12.44
N TYR A 432 16.75 2.51 12.70
CA TYR A 432 16.29 3.58 11.83
C TYR A 432 17.03 3.52 10.48
N LYS A 433 16.28 3.67 9.37
CA LYS A 433 16.78 3.44 8.01
C LYS A 433 16.70 4.66 7.08
N GLY A 434 16.22 5.80 7.59
CA GLY A 434 15.95 6.96 6.73
C GLY A 434 14.76 6.75 5.79
N PRO A 435 14.71 7.47 4.64
CA PRO A 435 13.58 7.43 3.71
C PRO A 435 13.31 6.04 3.13
N VAL A 436 12.02 5.65 3.05
CA VAL A 436 11.59 4.37 2.46
C VAL A 436 12.04 4.21 1.01
N ALA A 437 12.18 5.30 0.28
CA ALA A 437 12.65 5.30 -1.11
C ALA A 437 14.00 4.58 -1.27
N ASN A 438 14.91 4.74 -0.30
CA ASN A 438 16.22 4.07 -0.31
C ASN A 438 16.07 2.54 -0.18
N VAL A 439 15.19 2.10 0.73
CA VAL A 439 14.92 0.66 0.94
C VAL A 439 14.27 0.04 -0.30
N VAL A 440 13.26 0.71 -0.86
CA VAL A 440 12.57 0.26 -2.08
C VAL A 440 13.54 0.20 -3.26
N HIS A 441 14.44 1.19 -3.41
CA HIS A 441 15.48 1.18 -4.46
C HIS A 441 16.37 -0.07 -4.38
N GLN A 442 16.81 -0.45 -3.18
CA GLN A 442 17.64 -1.66 -2.98
C GLN A 442 16.86 -2.93 -3.28
N LEU A 443 15.58 -3.03 -2.87
CA LEU A 443 14.74 -4.19 -3.14
C LEU A 443 14.50 -4.38 -4.64
N VAL A 444 14.15 -3.30 -5.34
CA VAL A 444 13.93 -3.28 -6.80
C VAL A 444 15.22 -3.59 -7.54
N GLY A 445 16.34 -3.00 -7.11
CA GLY A 445 17.65 -3.28 -7.71
C GLY A 445 18.05 -4.74 -7.62
N GLY A 446 17.87 -5.37 -6.45
CA GLY A 446 18.14 -6.78 -6.25
C GLY A 446 17.22 -7.71 -7.06
N LEU A 447 15.93 -7.36 -7.18
CA LEU A 447 15.00 -8.10 -8.05
C LEU A 447 15.42 -8.03 -9.52
N ARG A 448 15.74 -6.85 -10.02
CA ARG A 448 16.22 -6.67 -11.42
C ARG A 448 17.52 -7.44 -11.68
N ALA A 449 18.44 -7.45 -10.71
CA ALA A 449 19.65 -8.24 -10.79
C ALA A 449 19.33 -9.74 -10.90
N ALA A 450 18.44 -10.27 -10.05
CA ALA A 450 18.03 -11.67 -10.10
C ALA A 450 17.40 -12.06 -11.44
N MET A 451 16.51 -11.20 -11.97
CA MET A 451 15.88 -11.40 -13.28
C MET A 451 16.92 -11.36 -14.41
N GLY A 452 17.91 -10.46 -14.31
CA GLY A 452 19.06 -10.40 -15.22
C GLY A 452 19.88 -11.69 -15.20
N TYR A 453 20.20 -12.26 -14.01
CA TYR A 453 20.91 -13.53 -13.89
C TYR A 453 20.12 -14.71 -14.46
N VAL A 454 18.80 -14.72 -14.33
CA VAL A 454 17.92 -15.77 -14.89
C VAL A 454 17.67 -15.59 -16.39
N GLY A 455 17.89 -14.38 -16.92
CA GLY A 455 17.63 -14.02 -18.31
C GLY A 455 16.16 -13.77 -18.61
N ALA A 456 15.42 -13.21 -17.63
CA ALA A 456 14.00 -12.89 -17.75
C ALA A 456 13.79 -11.37 -17.92
N LYS A 457 13.09 -10.97 -18.97
CA LYS A 457 12.83 -9.55 -19.29
C LYS A 457 11.63 -8.97 -18.52
N ASP A 458 10.72 -9.84 -18.08
CA ASP A 458 9.51 -9.51 -17.32
C ASP A 458 9.16 -10.61 -16.32
N LEU A 459 8.18 -10.38 -15.43
CA LEU A 459 7.80 -11.36 -14.43
C LEU A 459 7.21 -12.64 -15.00
N ALA A 460 6.52 -12.59 -16.14
CA ALA A 460 5.99 -13.78 -16.80
C ALA A 460 7.11 -14.72 -17.27
N GLU A 461 8.15 -14.15 -17.88
CA GLU A 461 9.36 -14.93 -18.21
C GLU A 461 10.12 -15.37 -16.96
N PHE A 462 10.12 -14.58 -15.88
CA PHE A 462 10.76 -14.95 -14.63
C PHE A 462 10.10 -16.17 -14.00
N HIS A 463 8.74 -16.20 -13.95
CA HIS A 463 7.98 -17.37 -13.52
C HIS A 463 8.26 -18.61 -14.39
N ALA A 464 8.44 -18.43 -15.70
CA ALA A 464 8.63 -19.55 -16.63
C ALA A 464 10.07 -20.10 -16.64
N LYS A 465 11.07 -19.24 -16.43
CA LYS A 465 12.50 -19.58 -16.57
C LYS A 465 13.21 -19.88 -15.25
N ALA A 466 12.67 -19.42 -14.12
CA ALA A 466 13.31 -19.57 -12.84
C ALA A 466 13.38 -21.05 -12.41
N GLU A 467 14.58 -21.52 -12.13
CA GLU A 467 14.82 -22.84 -11.55
C GLU A 467 15.44 -22.68 -10.16
N PHE A 468 14.96 -23.48 -9.21
CA PHE A 468 15.52 -23.52 -7.87
C PHE A 468 16.49 -24.68 -7.70
N VAL A 469 17.58 -24.43 -6.98
CA VAL A 469 18.47 -25.48 -6.45
C VAL A 469 18.35 -25.49 -4.93
N ARG A 470 18.17 -26.68 -4.35
CA ARG A 470 18.18 -26.87 -2.90
C ARG A 470 19.62 -26.76 -2.39
N ILE A 471 19.82 -26.05 -1.28
CA ILE A 471 21.13 -25.92 -0.63
C ILE A 471 21.10 -26.52 0.76
N SER A 472 22.27 -26.87 1.26
CA SER A 472 22.47 -27.31 2.63
C SER A 472 22.71 -26.13 3.58
N GLY A 473 22.69 -26.35 4.89
CA GLY A 473 23.11 -25.34 5.86
C GLY A 473 24.56 -24.84 5.65
N ALA A 474 25.43 -25.66 5.04
CA ALA A 474 26.76 -25.21 4.61
C ALA A 474 26.68 -24.24 3.43
N GLY A 475 25.85 -24.54 2.43
CA GLY A 475 25.60 -23.62 1.29
C GLY A 475 24.94 -22.32 1.71
N LEU A 476 24.09 -22.33 2.73
CA LEU A 476 23.53 -21.09 3.29
C LEU A 476 24.66 -20.25 3.94
N ARG A 477 25.57 -20.85 4.72
CA ARG A 477 26.71 -20.09 5.28
C ARG A 477 27.63 -19.55 4.21
N GLU A 478 27.92 -20.33 3.15
CA GLU A 478 28.68 -19.89 1.98
C GLU A 478 28.02 -18.68 1.27
N SER A 479 26.69 -18.60 1.28
CA SER A 479 25.94 -17.51 0.66
C SER A 479 26.04 -16.19 1.42
N HIS A 480 26.39 -16.22 2.69
CA HIS A 480 26.62 -15.03 3.51
C HIS A 480 28.11 -14.64 3.51
N VAL A 481 28.36 -13.36 3.81
CA VAL A 481 29.75 -12.89 4.01
C VAL A 481 30.41 -13.73 5.09
N HIS A 482 31.58 -14.31 4.79
CA HIS A 482 32.37 -15.17 5.68
C HIS A 482 33.87 -14.87 5.53
N ASP A 483 34.64 -15.21 6.53
CA ASP A 483 36.11 -15.08 6.60
C ASP A 483 36.63 -13.64 6.42
N VAL A 484 35.79 -12.62 6.61
CA VAL A 484 36.17 -11.21 6.60
C VAL A 484 35.44 -10.44 7.70
N THR A 485 36.05 -9.37 8.19
CA THR A 485 35.38 -8.40 9.06
C THR A 485 34.80 -7.28 8.22
N ILE A 486 33.49 -7.02 8.35
CA ILE A 486 32.83 -5.93 7.63
C ILE A 486 33.31 -4.60 8.23
N THR A 487 34.04 -3.80 7.46
CA THR A 487 34.50 -2.47 7.86
C THR A 487 33.54 -1.36 7.44
N ARG A 488 32.69 -1.62 6.43
CA ARG A 488 31.65 -0.75 5.94
C ARG A 488 30.44 -1.57 5.52
N GLU A 489 29.30 -1.31 6.16
CA GLU A 489 28.04 -1.97 5.80
C GLU A 489 27.55 -1.59 4.40
N SER A 490 26.97 -2.56 3.70
CA SER A 490 26.27 -2.31 2.46
C SER A 490 24.80 -1.94 2.75
N PRO A 491 24.18 -1.00 2.02
CA PRO A 491 22.79 -0.59 2.24
C PRO A 491 21.78 -1.75 2.20
N ASN A 492 22.09 -2.79 1.46
CA ASN A 492 21.26 -3.99 1.26
C ASN A 492 21.72 -5.23 2.05
N TYR A 493 22.80 -5.10 2.83
CA TYR A 493 23.34 -6.15 3.67
C TYR A 493 23.86 -5.56 5.00
N PRO A 494 22.95 -5.18 5.92
CA PRO A 494 23.34 -4.69 7.24
C PRO A 494 23.92 -5.82 8.09
N SER A 495 24.90 -5.49 8.95
CA SER A 495 25.41 -6.45 9.94
C SER A 495 24.31 -6.84 10.93
N ARG A 496 24.25 -8.10 11.27
CA ARG A 496 23.39 -8.64 12.33
C ARG A 496 24.25 -8.82 13.58
N ASP A 497 24.50 -7.73 14.30
CA ASP A 497 25.06 -7.79 15.65
C ASP A 497 23.94 -7.82 16.69
#